data_422d7f3b5160399d552d67d3a469b768
#
_entry.id   422d7f3b5160399d552d67d3a469b768
#
_cell.length_a   1.000
_cell.length_b   1.000
_cell.length_c   1.000
_cell.angle_alpha   90.00
_cell.angle_beta   90.00
_cell.angle_gamma   90.00
#
_symmetry.space_group_name_H-M   'P 1'
#
loop_
_entity.id
_entity.type
_entity.pdbx_description
1 polymer ?
#
loop_
_entity_poly.entity_id
_entity_poly.type
_entity_poly.pdbx_seq_one_letter_code
_entity_poly.pdbx_strand_id
1 'polypeptide(L)'
;MPELINIADILALRAERQGDQTAIRCPGGKGGNGFRRYDDTISYTALHERSTAIAKGLQAYGIGQGVRAAVMLKPSIDFFLVMFALLKIGAVPVLIDPGIARSALKQCLAEAQPKAFIGIPLAHAAKLVLGWAPSVRLKVTAGPLALFGGKTLQAIERLGRESRRGLPEI
;
A
#
# COMPACT_ATOMS: atom_id res chain seq x y z
N MET A 1 -11.01 -19.70 -19.74
CA MET A 1 -10.51 -18.51 -19.03
C MET A 1 -9.67 -19.02 -17.88
N PRO A 2 -8.49 -18.48 -17.59
CA PRO A 2 -7.78 -18.86 -16.39
C PRO A 2 -8.67 -18.57 -15.19
N GLU A 3 -8.70 -19.46 -14.24
CA GLU A 3 -9.41 -19.27 -12.98
C GLU A 3 -8.73 -18.10 -12.22
N LEU A 4 -9.44 -17.00 -12.07
CA LEU A 4 -8.93 -15.82 -11.36
C LEU A 4 -9.09 -16.07 -9.85
N ILE A 5 -8.02 -16.46 -9.21
CA ILE A 5 -8.01 -16.76 -7.78
C ILE A 5 -7.78 -15.48 -6.96
N ASN A 6 -7.02 -14.53 -7.52
CA ASN A 6 -6.70 -13.27 -6.86
C ASN A 6 -7.16 -12.06 -7.68
N ILE A 7 -7.80 -11.09 -7.04
CA ILE A 7 -8.24 -9.85 -7.70
C ILE A 7 -7.06 -9.09 -8.35
N ALA A 8 -5.83 -9.27 -7.87
CA ALA A 8 -4.64 -8.67 -8.47
C ALA A 8 -4.31 -9.21 -9.87
N ASP A 9 -4.81 -10.40 -10.24
CA ASP A 9 -4.61 -11.00 -11.56
C ASP A 9 -5.33 -10.22 -12.65
N ILE A 10 -6.48 -9.61 -12.30
CA ILE A 10 -7.22 -8.72 -13.19
C ILE A 10 -6.35 -7.53 -13.62
N LEU A 11 -5.50 -7.02 -12.72
CA LEU A 11 -4.60 -5.91 -13.05
C LEU A 11 -3.55 -6.33 -14.10
N ALA A 12 -3.01 -7.54 -14.02
CA ALA A 12 -2.08 -8.06 -15.00
C ALA A 12 -2.74 -8.16 -16.40
N LEU A 13 -3.94 -8.76 -16.46
CA LEU A 13 -4.71 -8.86 -17.70
C LEU A 13 -5.06 -7.49 -18.30
N ARG A 14 -5.36 -6.50 -17.46
CA ARG A 14 -5.64 -5.13 -17.92
C ARG A 14 -4.38 -4.45 -18.42
N ALA A 15 -3.24 -4.65 -17.77
CA ALA A 15 -1.95 -4.12 -18.22
C ALA A 15 -1.58 -4.65 -19.61
N GLU A 16 -1.83 -5.94 -19.89
CA GLU A 16 -1.60 -6.54 -21.20
C GLU A 16 -2.52 -5.99 -22.30
N ARG A 17 -3.81 -5.79 -21.99
CA ARG A 17 -4.83 -5.41 -22.99
C ARG A 17 -4.96 -3.91 -23.20
N GLN A 18 -4.72 -3.10 -22.17
CA GLN A 18 -5.02 -1.68 -22.13
C GLN A 18 -3.91 -0.90 -21.40
N GLY A 19 -2.65 -1.33 -21.55
CA GLY A 19 -1.52 -0.88 -20.74
C GLY A 19 -1.35 0.63 -20.63
N ASP A 20 -1.50 1.34 -21.73
CA ASP A 20 -1.32 2.81 -21.79
C ASP A 20 -2.54 3.60 -21.30
N GLN A 21 -3.68 2.93 -21.12
CA GLN A 21 -4.87 3.61 -20.60
C GLN A 21 -4.71 3.97 -19.12
N THR A 22 -5.33 5.08 -18.73
CA THR A 22 -5.36 5.51 -17.34
C THR A 22 -6.14 4.52 -16.49
N ALA A 23 -5.47 3.90 -15.54
CA ALA A 23 -6.09 3.00 -14.57
C ALA A 23 -6.71 3.76 -13.40
N ILE A 24 -6.03 4.80 -12.92
CA ILE A 24 -6.46 5.55 -11.72
C ILE A 24 -6.22 7.04 -11.96
N ARG A 25 -7.16 7.85 -11.47
CA ARG A 25 -7.05 9.30 -11.35
C ARG A 25 -7.24 9.69 -9.90
N CYS A 26 -6.27 10.38 -9.33
CA CYS A 26 -6.32 10.88 -7.97
C CYS A 26 -6.42 12.41 -7.93
N PRO A 27 -6.96 12.97 -6.84
CA PRO A 27 -6.95 14.40 -6.65
C PRO A 27 -5.49 14.90 -6.54
N GLY A 28 -5.08 15.74 -7.47
CA GLY A 28 -3.84 16.49 -7.44
C GLY A 28 -3.96 17.79 -6.61
N GLY A 29 -3.22 18.81 -6.99
CA GLY A 29 -3.29 20.12 -6.36
C GLY A 29 -4.62 20.86 -6.58
N LYS A 30 -4.81 21.99 -5.89
CA LYS A 30 -5.91 22.90 -6.17
C LYS A 30 -5.61 23.71 -7.43
N GLY A 31 -6.55 23.78 -8.36
CA GLY A 31 -6.52 24.70 -9.49
C GLY A 31 -6.73 26.15 -9.05
N GLY A 32 -6.46 27.11 -9.95
CA GLY A 32 -6.62 28.54 -9.70
C GLY A 32 -8.06 28.98 -9.35
N ASN A 33 -9.06 28.15 -9.64
CA ASN A 33 -10.47 28.36 -9.30
C ASN A 33 -10.87 27.73 -7.93
N GLY A 34 -9.91 27.21 -7.16
CA GLY A 34 -10.15 26.59 -5.86
C GLY A 34 -10.65 25.12 -5.90
N PHE A 35 -11.04 24.62 -7.08
CA PHE A 35 -11.45 23.21 -7.22
C PHE A 35 -10.24 22.28 -7.29
N ARG A 36 -10.41 21.03 -6.83
CA ARG A 36 -9.37 19.99 -6.95
C ARG A 36 -9.25 19.56 -8.42
N ARG A 37 -8.01 19.46 -8.88
CA ARG A 37 -7.68 18.87 -10.17
C ARG A 37 -7.47 17.37 -9.98
N TYR A 38 -7.94 16.57 -10.94
CA TYR A 38 -7.73 15.11 -10.99
C TYR A 38 -6.71 14.79 -12.07
N ASP A 39 -5.51 15.36 -11.92
CA ASP A 39 -4.40 15.29 -12.87
C ASP A 39 -3.27 14.35 -12.42
N ASP A 40 -3.34 13.83 -11.19
CA ASP A 40 -2.43 12.76 -10.75
C ASP A 40 -2.95 11.41 -11.27
N THR A 41 -2.29 10.87 -12.28
CA THR A 41 -2.76 9.69 -13.01
C THR A 41 -1.68 8.63 -13.12
N ILE A 42 -2.11 7.35 -13.20
CA ILE A 42 -1.25 6.21 -13.47
C ILE A 42 -1.91 5.28 -14.49
N SER A 43 -1.14 4.75 -15.45
CA SER A 43 -1.60 3.78 -16.43
C SER A 43 -1.69 2.36 -15.84
N TYR A 44 -2.39 1.43 -16.54
CA TYR A 44 -2.46 0.03 -16.11
C TYR A 44 -1.09 -0.63 -16.07
N THR A 45 -0.24 -0.41 -17.07
CA THR A 45 1.14 -0.94 -17.09
C THR A 45 1.94 -0.44 -15.91
N ALA A 46 1.97 0.88 -15.68
CA ALA A 46 2.74 1.46 -14.60
C ALA A 46 2.22 1.02 -13.21
N LEU A 47 0.89 0.90 -13.05
CA LEU A 47 0.28 0.40 -11.82
C LEU A 47 0.68 -1.06 -11.57
N HIS A 48 0.63 -1.91 -12.62
CA HIS A 48 1.00 -3.32 -12.54
C HIS A 48 2.48 -3.49 -12.18
N GLU A 49 3.39 -2.84 -12.91
CA GLU A 49 4.83 -2.96 -12.73
C GLU A 49 5.28 -2.45 -11.35
N ARG A 50 4.83 -1.24 -10.97
CA ARG A 50 5.20 -0.65 -9.69
C ARG A 50 4.63 -1.42 -8.51
N SER A 51 3.36 -1.86 -8.57
CA SER A 51 2.79 -2.68 -7.51
C SER A 51 3.47 -4.05 -7.42
N THR A 52 3.94 -4.62 -8.53
CA THR A 52 4.74 -5.86 -8.55
C THR A 52 6.10 -5.65 -7.89
N ALA A 53 6.79 -4.55 -8.19
CA ALA A 53 8.05 -4.21 -7.54
C ALA A 53 7.85 -4.01 -6.02
N ILE A 54 6.81 -3.27 -5.61
CA ILE A 54 6.49 -3.08 -4.20
C ILE A 54 6.16 -4.44 -3.53
N ALA A 55 5.38 -5.30 -4.17
CA ALA A 55 5.04 -6.63 -3.68
C ALA A 55 6.29 -7.48 -3.37
N LYS A 56 7.22 -7.57 -4.33
CA LYS A 56 8.50 -8.26 -4.15
C LYS A 56 9.34 -7.64 -3.02
N GLY A 57 9.36 -6.31 -2.92
CA GLY A 57 10.06 -5.58 -1.88
C GLY A 57 9.47 -5.80 -0.49
N LEU A 58 8.13 -5.81 -0.37
CA LEU A 58 7.43 -6.11 0.87
C LEU A 58 7.73 -7.55 1.33
N GLN A 59 7.70 -8.51 0.40
CA GLN A 59 8.04 -9.90 0.67
C GLN A 59 9.48 -10.04 1.15
N ALA A 60 10.44 -9.40 0.50
CA ALA A 60 11.84 -9.39 0.92
C ALA A 60 12.03 -8.70 2.29
N TYR A 61 11.16 -7.75 2.63
CA TYR A 61 11.17 -7.05 3.93
C TYR A 61 10.48 -7.85 5.04
N GLY A 62 9.82 -8.97 4.73
CA GLY A 62 9.15 -9.85 5.69
C GLY A 62 7.63 -9.69 5.78
N ILE A 63 7.02 -8.97 4.83
CA ILE A 63 5.55 -8.86 4.70
C ILE A 63 5.13 -9.78 3.55
N GLY A 64 4.52 -10.91 3.87
CA GLY A 64 4.10 -11.93 2.90
C GLY A 64 2.71 -12.47 3.22
N GLN A 65 2.43 -13.67 2.70
CA GLN A 65 1.15 -14.33 2.81
C GLN A 65 0.65 -14.41 4.27
N GLY A 66 -0.60 -14.05 4.49
CA GLY A 66 -1.26 -14.08 5.81
C GLY A 66 -0.80 -12.97 6.78
N VAL A 67 0.23 -12.18 6.45
CA VAL A 67 0.66 -11.07 7.30
C VAL A 67 -0.37 -9.96 7.27
N ARG A 68 -0.94 -9.63 8.43
CA ARG A 68 -1.85 -8.49 8.58
C ARG A 68 -1.07 -7.19 8.58
N ALA A 69 -1.37 -6.32 7.62
CA ALA A 69 -0.74 -5.00 7.45
C ALA A 69 -1.79 -3.89 7.64
N ALA A 70 -1.66 -3.12 8.70
CA ALA A 70 -2.49 -1.92 8.88
C ALA A 70 -2.08 -0.85 7.87
N VAL A 71 -3.04 -0.34 7.11
CA VAL A 71 -2.83 0.65 6.06
C VAL A 71 -3.54 1.94 6.43
N MET A 72 -2.75 3.01 6.62
CA MET A 72 -3.23 4.36 6.93
C MET A 72 -2.62 5.35 5.92
N LEU A 73 -3.16 5.32 4.71
CA LEU A 73 -2.78 6.16 3.58
C LEU A 73 -3.96 7.02 3.16
N LYS A 74 -3.67 8.21 2.61
CA LYS A 74 -4.69 8.99 1.92
C LYS A 74 -5.03 8.33 0.59
N PRO A 75 -6.27 8.51 0.06
CA PRO A 75 -6.59 8.14 -1.31
C PRO A 75 -5.62 8.82 -2.29
N SER A 76 -4.73 8.02 -2.89
CA SER A 76 -3.62 8.48 -3.74
C SER A 76 -3.13 7.30 -4.58
N ILE A 77 -2.28 7.56 -5.56
CA ILE A 77 -1.64 6.49 -6.33
C ILE A 77 -0.88 5.51 -5.41
N ASP A 78 -0.18 6.01 -4.39
CA ASP A 78 0.53 5.15 -3.43
C ASP A 78 -0.40 4.21 -2.66
N PHE A 79 -1.64 4.65 -2.34
CA PHE A 79 -2.64 3.79 -1.70
C PHE A 79 -2.96 2.58 -2.60
N PHE A 80 -3.25 2.81 -3.87
CA PHE A 80 -3.58 1.72 -4.80
C PHE A 80 -2.38 0.81 -5.08
N LEU A 81 -1.18 1.40 -5.23
CA LEU A 81 0.06 0.62 -5.38
C LEU A 81 0.27 -0.34 -4.21
N VAL A 82 0.11 0.15 -2.97
CA VAL A 82 0.22 -0.66 -1.75
C VAL A 82 -0.87 -1.72 -1.68
N MET A 83 -2.12 -1.37 -2.01
CA MET A 83 -3.23 -2.33 -1.99
C MET A 83 -2.98 -3.49 -2.96
N PHE A 84 -2.66 -3.21 -4.23
CA PHE A 84 -2.36 -4.25 -5.20
C PHE A 84 -1.10 -5.04 -4.81
N ALA A 85 -0.08 -4.39 -4.24
CA ALA A 85 1.11 -5.08 -3.77
C ALA A 85 0.81 -6.08 -2.66
N LEU A 86 0.00 -5.70 -1.67
CA LEU A 86 -0.40 -6.60 -0.58
C LEU A 86 -1.23 -7.78 -1.08
N LEU A 87 -2.18 -7.53 -2.00
CA LEU A 87 -2.99 -8.58 -2.61
C LEU A 87 -2.13 -9.56 -3.42
N LYS A 88 -1.14 -9.07 -4.19
CA LYS A 88 -0.20 -9.91 -4.98
C LYS A 88 0.65 -10.86 -4.15
N ILE A 89 0.82 -10.61 -2.87
CA ILE A 89 1.61 -11.48 -1.96
C ILE A 89 0.76 -12.18 -0.91
N GLY A 90 -0.59 -12.15 -1.05
CA GLY A 90 -1.51 -12.76 -0.10
C GLY A 90 -1.44 -12.17 1.32
N ALA A 91 -0.90 -10.97 1.47
CA ALA A 91 -0.97 -10.26 2.75
C ALA A 91 -2.38 -9.73 3.01
N VAL A 92 -2.76 -9.58 4.26
CA VAL A 92 -4.10 -9.15 4.67
C VAL A 92 -4.09 -7.65 4.97
N PRO A 93 -4.62 -6.79 4.09
CA PRO A 93 -4.72 -5.36 4.37
C PRO A 93 -5.79 -5.10 5.43
N VAL A 94 -5.41 -4.41 6.51
CA VAL A 94 -6.31 -3.88 7.53
C VAL A 94 -6.45 -2.39 7.28
N LEU A 95 -7.54 -2.00 6.61
CA LEU A 95 -7.79 -0.60 6.25
C LEU A 95 -8.28 0.18 7.46
N ILE A 96 -7.69 1.35 7.66
CA ILE A 96 -8.04 2.25 8.75
C ILE A 96 -8.78 3.45 8.17
N ASP A 97 -10.04 3.59 8.57
CA ASP A 97 -10.83 4.79 8.28
C ASP A 97 -10.36 5.95 9.18
N PRO A 98 -9.87 7.07 8.62
CA PRO A 98 -9.45 8.23 9.41
C PRO A 98 -10.60 8.89 10.17
N GLY A 99 -11.86 8.61 9.84
CA GLY A 99 -13.06 9.12 10.53
C GLY A 99 -13.43 8.34 11.79
N ILE A 100 -12.82 7.18 12.05
CA ILE A 100 -13.12 6.37 13.24
C ILE A 100 -12.68 7.06 14.54
N ALA A 101 -13.47 6.91 15.60
CA ALA A 101 -13.12 7.42 16.94
C ALA A 101 -11.80 6.78 17.42
N ARG A 102 -10.93 7.56 18.06
CA ARG A 102 -9.60 7.11 18.49
C ARG A 102 -9.63 5.91 19.44
N SER A 103 -10.64 5.83 20.32
CA SER A 103 -10.84 4.69 21.21
C SER A 103 -11.19 3.42 20.46
N ALA A 104 -12.13 3.51 19.51
CA ALA A 104 -12.51 2.38 18.64
C ALA A 104 -11.35 1.93 17.77
N LEU A 105 -10.57 2.87 17.21
CA LEU A 105 -9.37 2.54 16.42
C LEU A 105 -8.35 1.73 17.24
N LYS A 106 -8.11 2.12 18.49
CA LYS A 106 -7.18 1.38 19.37
C LYS A 106 -7.65 -0.05 19.60
N GLN A 107 -8.95 -0.24 19.83
CA GLN A 107 -9.55 -1.56 20.02
C GLN A 107 -9.46 -2.40 18.73
N CYS A 108 -9.90 -1.87 17.58
CA CYS A 108 -9.82 -2.56 16.29
C CYS A 108 -8.39 -3.02 15.96
N LEU A 109 -7.39 -2.16 16.21
CA LEU A 109 -5.99 -2.51 15.97
C LEU A 109 -5.46 -3.54 16.97
N ALA A 110 -5.96 -3.53 18.21
CA ALA A 110 -5.62 -4.54 19.20
C ALA A 110 -6.18 -5.92 18.82
N GLU A 111 -7.41 -5.98 18.32
CA GLU A 111 -8.06 -7.19 17.82
C GLU A 111 -7.43 -7.70 16.52
N ALA A 112 -7.17 -6.80 15.56
CA ALA A 112 -6.55 -7.15 14.29
C ALA A 112 -5.10 -7.63 14.44
N GLN A 113 -4.38 -7.21 15.49
CA GLN A 113 -2.98 -7.55 15.76
C GLN A 113 -2.07 -7.46 14.52
N PRO A 114 -2.01 -6.34 13.81
CA PRO A 114 -1.21 -6.22 12.60
C PRO A 114 0.28 -6.35 12.93
N LYS A 115 1.01 -7.12 12.11
CA LYS A 115 2.48 -7.22 12.20
C LYS A 115 3.19 -6.12 11.44
N ALA A 116 2.52 -5.54 10.43
CA ALA A 116 3.04 -4.45 9.63
C ALA A 116 2.15 -3.21 9.74
N PHE A 117 2.76 -2.03 9.57
CA PHE A 117 2.06 -0.74 9.49
C PHE A 117 2.61 0.05 8.30
N ILE A 118 1.73 0.39 7.37
CA ILE A 118 2.04 1.17 6.17
C ILE A 118 1.25 2.48 6.24
N GLY A 119 1.94 3.60 6.34
CA GLY A 119 1.27 4.87 6.57
C GLY A 119 2.07 6.09 6.14
N ILE A 120 1.41 7.25 6.14
CA ILE A 120 2.08 8.54 5.99
C ILE A 120 2.87 8.89 7.27
N PRO A 121 3.84 9.83 7.22
CA PRO A 121 4.63 10.21 8.41
C PRO A 121 3.78 10.58 9.62
N LEU A 122 2.69 11.33 9.40
CA LEU A 122 1.76 11.74 10.47
C LEU A 122 1.06 10.53 11.13
N ALA A 123 0.74 9.49 10.36
CA ALA A 123 0.14 8.27 10.88
C ALA A 123 1.11 7.50 11.78
N HIS A 124 2.40 7.46 11.42
CA HIS A 124 3.45 6.87 12.26
C HIS A 124 3.64 7.66 13.56
N ALA A 125 3.63 8.99 13.49
CA ALA A 125 3.68 9.85 14.68
C ALA A 125 2.48 9.59 15.61
N ALA A 126 1.27 9.60 15.05
CA ALA A 126 0.05 9.33 15.81
C ALA A 126 0.08 7.94 16.46
N LYS A 127 0.51 6.90 15.70
CA LYS A 127 0.69 5.54 16.24
C LYS A 127 1.61 5.51 17.45
N LEU A 128 2.73 6.23 17.39
CA LEU A 128 3.72 6.29 18.47
C LEU A 128 3.14 6.99 19.71
N VAL A 129 2.58 8.18 19.53
CA VAL A 129 2.05 9.01 20.64
C VAL A 129 0.85 8.35 21.31
N LEU A 130 -0.03 7.72 20.53
CA LEU A 130 -1.28 7.12 21.04
C LEU A 130 -1.14 5.64 21.42
N GLY A 131 0.05 5.06 21.24
CA GLY A 131 0.33 3.68 21.60
C GLY A 131 -0.49 2.65 20.84
N TRP A 132 -0.84 2.92 19.57
CA TRP A 132 -1.63 2.00 18.74
C TRP A 132 -0.80 0.84 18.21
N ALA A 133 -1.45 -0.31 18.04
CA ALA A 133 -0.89 -1.51 17.40
C ALA A 133 0.52 -1.87 17.94
N PRO A 134 0.64 -2.26 19.21
CA PRO A 134 1.94 -2.66 19.80
C PRO A 134 2.53 -3.91 19.15
N SER A 135 1.71 -4.72 18.44
CA SER A 135 2.10 -5.91 17.68
C SER A 135 2.95 -5.60 16.43
N VAL A 136 2.95 -4.35 15.94
CA VAL A 136 3.68 -3.93 14.74
C VAL A 136 5.19 -4.04 14.93
N ARG A 137 5.83 -4.81 14.04
CA ARG A 137 7.30 -4.96 13.94
C ARG A 137 7.86 -4.33 12.67
N LEU A 138 7.10 -4.35 11.58
CA LEU A 138 7.51 -3.88 10.26
C LEU A 138 6.79 -2.57 9.94
N LYS A 139 7.55 -1.55 9.54
CA LYS A 139 7.02 -0.21 9.26
C LYS A 139 7.42 0.21 7.85
N VAL A 140 6.44 0.72 7.09
CA VAL A 140 6.67 1.30 5.77
C VAL A 140 6.03 2.69 5.73
N THR A 141 6.82 3.69 5.37
CA THR A 141 6.38 5.08 5.30
C THR A 141 6.18 5.52 3.85
N ALA A 142 4.95 5.89 3.49
CA ALA A 142 4.66 6.59 2.24
C ALA A 142 5.00 8.08 2.42
N GLY A 143 6.22 8.42 2.04
CA GLY A 143 6.82 9.74 2.19
C GLY A 143 8.32 9.70 1.96
N PRO A 144 8.98 10.86 1.92
CA PRO A 144 10.39 10.98 1.57
C PRO A 144 11.33 10.36 2.62
N LEU A 145 10.92 10.31 3.88
CA LEU A 145 11.76 9.86 4.99
C LEU A 145 11.00 8.93 5.93
N ALA A 146 11.66 7.89 6.41
CA ALA A 146 11.15 6.96 7.42
C ALA A 146 11.60 7.37 8.84
N LEU A 147 11.18 8.55 9.30
CA LEU A 147 11.59 9.16 10.58
C LEU A 147 11.29 8.30 11.82
N PHE A 148 10.31 7.39 11.73
CA PHE A 148 9.86 6.53 12.83
C PHE A 148 10.40 5.10 12.73
N GLY A 149 11.50 4.93 11.99
CA GLY A 149 12.10 3.63 11.69
C GLY A 149 11.40 2.87 10.57
N GLY A 150 11.98 1.75 10.15
CA GLY A 150 11.52 0.97 9.01
C GLY A 150 12.08 1.45 7.68
N LYS A 151 11.30 1.30 6.60
CA LYS A 151 11.69 1.69 5.23
C LYS A 151 10.67 2.66 4.62
N THR A 152 11.11 3.49 3.68
CA THR A 152 10.18 4.25 2.83
C THR A 152 9.56 3.33 1.78
N LEU A 153 8.39 3.71 1.24
CA LEU A 153 7.75 2.99 0.14
C LEU A 153 8.67 2.92 -1.09
N GLN A 154 9.39 4.00 -1.37
CA GLN A 154 10.38 4.05 -2.46
C GLN A 154 11.55 3.07 -2.23
N ALA A 155 12.04 2.95 -0.99
CA ALA A 155 13.07 1.98 -0.65
C ALA A 155 12.57 0.54 -0.79
N ILE A 156 11.30 0.27 -0.45
CA ILE A 156 10.65 -1.02 -0.68
C ILE A 156 10.52 -1.29 -2.19
N GLU A 157 10.07 -0.33 -2.99
CA GLU A 157 9.96 -0.48 -4.45
C GLU A 157 11.32 -0.80 -5.07
N ARG A 158 12.40 -0.08 -4.68
CA ARG A 158 13.76 -0.36 -5.13
C ARG A 158 14.23 -1.76 -4.75
N LEU A 159 14.02 -2.16 -3.50
CA LEU A 159 14.35 -3.52 -3.03
C LEU A 159 13.67 -4.60 -3.88
N GLY A 160 12.43 -4.36 -4.28
CA GLY A 160 11.70 -5.30 -5.14
C GLY A 160 12.18 -5.34 -6.58
N ARG A 161 12.63 -4.21 -7.14
CA ARG A 161 13.25 -4.17 -8.48
C ARG A 161 14.57 -4.93 -8.53
N GLU A 162 15.33 -4.93 -7.44
CA GLU A 162 16.59 -5.65 -7.29
C GLU A 162 16.37 -7.15 -6.97
N SER A 163 15.17 -7.52 -6.51
CA SER A 163 14.84 -8.89 -6.11
C SER A 163 14.65 -9.81 -7.32
N ARG A 164 15.38 -10.92 -7.33
CA ARG A 164 15.21 -12.00 -8.31
C ARG A 164 14.08 -12.97 -7.97
N ARG A 165 13.43 -12.81 -6.80
CA ARG A 165 12.31 -13.69 -6.38
C ARG A 165 11.09 -13.44 -7.24
N GLY A 166 10.41 -14.52 -7.64
CA GLY A 166 9.05 -14.47 -8.20
C GLY A 166 8.05 -14.03 -7.12
N LEU A 167 6.85 -13.67 -7.56
CA LEU A 167 5.70 -13.56 -6.64
C LEU A 167 5.24 -14.96 -6.24
N PRO A 168 4.67 -15.14 -5.04
CA PRO A 168 4.09 -16.43 -4.64
C PRO A 168 2.87 -16.74 -5.51
N GLU A 169 2.63 -18.01 -5.74
CA GLU A 169 1.32 -18.50 -6.18
C GLU A 169 0.37 -18.42 -4.98
N ILE A 170 -0.77 -17.75 -5.16
CA ILE A 170 -1.74 -17.50 -4.09
C ILE A 170 -3.07 -18.11 -4.48
#